data_56d9234726b126448a66ac8cdddc8237
#
_entry.id   56d9234726b126448a66ac8cdddc8237
#
_cell.length_a   1.000
_cell.length_b   1.000
_cell.length_c   1.000
_cell.angle_alpha   90.00
_cell.angle_beta   90.00
_cell.angle_gamma   90.00
#
_symmetry.space_group_name_H-M   'P 1'
#
loop_
_entity.id
_entity.type
_entity.pdbx_description
1 polymer ?
#
loop_
_entity_poly.entity_id
_entity_poly.type
_entity_poly.pdbx_seq_one_letter_code
_entity_poly.pdbx_strand_id
1 'polypeptide(L)'
;GGIICGYNSEEVVLNHVDVAYAGATPTESSASFQNKLFKTTIDGGVPAFHFCNVNGKFVMANSFFHDNYNDQTYFTGGNGVIINNIFADSGNAADGGEAINVKAGCKLDVANNIIYNACTNAFKLSNAGNSEVIPLSEMTVYNNTIINCGWRRSKNKKGGSVWVEKAAKPVFVNNLIYDSRFGLKQPKKDGADMEHSRLTPNYYFASTETGVAQMAKDAELGIWFDTDIKSSVAGQLN
;
A
#
# COMPACT_ATOMS: atom_id res chain seq x y z
N GLY A 1 12.19 -2.25 15.64
CA GLY A 1 11.09 -3.22 15.73
C GLY A 1 9.82 -2.70 15.09
N GLY A 2 8.74 -3.45 15.23
CA GLY A 2 7.41 -3.10 14.74
C GLY A 2 6.33 -3.67 15.65
N ILE A 3 5.09 -3.27 15.40
CA ILE A 3 3.90 -3.81 16.07
C ILE A 3 3.44 -5.02 15.24
N ILE A 4 3.49 -6.21 15.82
CA ILE A 4 3.09 -7.44 15.13
C ILE A 4 1.92 -8.08 15.87
N CYS A 5 0.77 -8.14 15.20
CA CYS A 5 -0.45 -8.76 15.68
C CYS A 5 -0.59 -10.13 15.03
N GLY A 6 -0.33 -11.17 15.82
CA GLY A 6 -0.28 -12.57 15.39
C GLY A 6 -1.64 -13.17 15.06
N TYR A 7 -1.66 -14.47 14.76
CA TYR A 7 -2.86 -15.20 14.35
C TYR A 7 -3.99 -15.23 15.40
N ASN A 8 -3.68 -14.98 16.66
CA ASN A 8 -4.64 -14.96 17.77
C ASN A 8 -5.03 -13.54 18.20
N SER A 9 -4.61 -12.51 17.46
CA SER A 9 -5.01 -11.13 17.76
C SER A 9 -6.45 -10.90 17.29
N GLU A 10 -7.38 -10.86 18.21
CA GLU A 10 -8.81 -10.76 17.89
C GLU A 10 -9.17 -9.36 17.41
N GLU A 11 -8.65 -8.33 18.09
CA GLU A 11 -8.96 -6.94 17.79
C GLU A 11 -7.76 -6.02 18.07
N VAL A 12 -7.57 -5.02 17.20
CA VAL A 12 -6.61 -3.93 17.41
C VAL A 12 -7.21 -2.61 16.99
N VAL A 13 -7.10 -1.61 17.83
CA VAL A 13 -7.50 -0.24 17.53
C VAL A 13 -6.28 0.67 17.69
N LEU A 14 -5.86 1.29 16.59
CA LEU A 14 -4.86 2.36 16.56
C LEU A 14 -5.60 3.66 16.21
N ASN A 15 -5.74 4.53 17.18
CA ASN A 15 -6.45 5.79 17.01
C ASN A 15 -5.69 6.92 17.71
N HIS A 16 -5.38 7.98 16.97
CA HIS A 16 -4.55 9.08 17.42
C HIS A 16 -3.16 8.62 17.92
N VAL A 17 -2.52 7.73 17.15
CA VAL A 17 -1.16 7.26 17.43
C VAL A 17 -0.17 7.83 16.43
N ASP A 18 1.06 7.98 16.89
CA ASP A 18 2.22 8.30 16.08
C ASP A 18 3.16 7.10 16.07
N VAL A 19 3.47 6.57 14.86
CA VAL A 19 4.30 5.39 14.67
C VAL A 19 5.45 5.75 13.74
N ALA A 20 6.60 5.98 14.33
CA ALA A 20 7.80 6.39 13.58
C ALA A 20 9.03 5.55 13.93
N TYR A 21 10.02 5.56 13.04
CA TYR A 21 11.31 4.90 13.19
C TYR A 21 11.20 3.41 13.52
N ALA A 22 10.11 2.79 13.10
CA ALA A 22 9.83 1.37 13.24
C ALA A 22 10.21 0.61 11.97
N GLY A 23 10.05 -0.72 12.03
CA GLY A 23 10.52 -1.61 10.98
C GLY A 23 12.00 -1.94 11.12
N ALA A 24 12.45 -2.95 10.39
CA ALA A 24 13.85 -3.40 10.43
C ALA A 24 14.14 -4.39 9.32
N THR A 25 15.43 -4.66 9.09
CA THR A 25 15.91 -5.87 8.45
C THR A 25 16.63 -6.71 9.54
N PRO A 26 16.06 -7.83 9.98
CA PRO A 26 16.66 -8.66 11.02
C PRO A 26 17.98 -9.28 10.57
N THR A 27 18.90 -9.37 11.50
CA THR A 27 20.16 -10.09 11.37
C THR A 27 20.18 -11.30 12.31
N GLU A 28 21.18 -12.16 12.23
CA GLU A 28 21.35 -13.30 13.14
C GLU A 28 21.39 -12.86 14.62
N SER A 29 21.90 -11.66 14.91
CA SER A 29 21.97 -11.11 16.27
C SER A 29 20.66 -10.43 16.73
N SER A 30 19.68 -10.27 15.86
CA SER A 30 18.41 -9.65 16.23
C SER A 30 17.63 -10.49 17.23
N ALA A 31 17.22 -9.92 18.36
CA ALA A 31 16.46 -10.63 19.38
C ALA A 31 15.17 -11.26 18.82
N SER A 32 14.51 -10.60 17.89
CA SER A 32 13.32 -11.12 17.20
C SER A 32 13.61 -12.39 16.41
N PHE A 33 14.78 -12.49 15.77
CA PHE A 33 15.21 -13.69 15.06
C PHE A 33 15.60 -14.82 16.03
N GLN A 34 16.42 -14.53 17.03
CA GLN A 34 16.86 -15.50 18.02
C GLN A 34 15.71 -16.10 18.83
N ASN A 35 14.72 -15.29 19.17
CA ASN A 35 13.52 -15.74 19.89
C ASN A 35 12.43 -16.29 18.94
N LYS A 36 12.72 -16.47 17.66
CA LYS A 36 11.81 -17.03 16.64
C LYS A 36 10.45 -16.33 16.62
N LEU A 37 10.47 -15.00 16.76
CA LEU A 37 9.25 -14.22 16.69
C LEU A 37 8.64 -14.29 15.29
N PHE A 38 7.35 -14.09 15.23
CA PHE A 38 6.53 -14.27 14.05
C PHE A 38 7.11 -13.59 12.80
N LYS A 39 7.24 -14.36 11.71
CA LYS A 39 7.72 -13.92 10.38
C LYS A 39 9.02 -13.12 10.38
N THR A 40 9.90 -13.33 11.33
CA THR A 40 11.22 -12.74 11.34
C THR A 40 12.21 -13.69 10.64
N THR A 41 12.69 -13.30 9.46
CA THR A 41 13.72 -14.01 8.71
C THR A 41 14.93 -13.10 8.52
N ILE A 42 16.13 -13.69 8.44
CA ILE A 42 17.34 -12.92 8.10
C ILE A 42 17.12 -12.24 6.75
N ASP A 43 17.52 -10.98 6.64
CA ASP A 43 17.36 -10.13 5.46
C ASP A 43 15.91 -9.89 5.01
N GLY A 44 14.93 -10.40 5.75
CA GLY A 44 13.51 -10.09 5.53
C GLY A 44 13.11 -8.74 6.10
N GLY A 45 12.29 -7.98 5.36
CA GLY A 45 11.76 -6.72 5.88
C GLY A 45 10.72 -6.94 6.97
N VAL A 46 10.87 -6.25 8.10
CA VAL A 46 9.84 -6.17 9.14
C VAL A 46 9.11 -4.84 8.98
N PRO A 47 7.78 -4.85 8.74
CA PRO A 47 7.00 -3.63 8.63
C PRO A 47 6.83 -2.93 9.98
N ALA A 48 6.43 -1.66 9.96
CA ALA A 48 6.12 -0.93 11.19
C ALA A 48 4.89 -1.51 11.90
N PHE A 49 3.87 -1.89 11.13
CA PHE A 49 2.67 -2.58 11.63
C PHE A 49 2.33 -3.80 10.77
N HIS A 50 2.08 -4.94 11.40
CA HIS A 50 1.64 -6.16 10.74
C HIS A 50 0.44 -6.79 11.44
N PHE A 51 -0.62 -7.08 10.69
CA PHE A 51 -1.80 -7.80 11.18
C PHE A 51 -2.06 -9.04 10.32
N CYS A 52 -2.30 -10.20 10.94
CA CYS A 52 -2.36 -11.48 10.23
C CYS A 52 -3.47 -12.45 10.64
N ASN A 53 -4.34 -12.09 11.58
CA ASN A 53 -5.50 -12.94 11.89
C ASN A 53 -6.63 -12.72 10.85
N VAL A 54 -6.91 -13.74 10.03
CA VAL A 54 -7.96 -13.69 9.00
C VAL A 54 -9.34 -13.37 9.59
N ASN A 55 -9.62 -13.84 10.80
CA ASN A 55 -10.89 -13.62 11.50
C ASN A 55 -10.85 -12.40 12.45
N GLY A 56 -9.70 -11.80 12.63
CA GLY A 56 -9.54 -10.66 13.51
C GLY A 56 -10.07 -9.36 12.90
N LYS A 57 -10.16 -8.35 13.72
CA LYS A 57 -10.63 -7.01 13.34
C LYS A 57 -9.59 -5.95 13.68
N PHE A 58 -9.55 -4.87 12.89
CA PHE A 58 -8.73 -3.73 13.27
C PHE A 58 -9.31 -2.41 12.77
N VAL A 59 -8.99 -1.36 13.50
CA VAL A 59 -9.23 0.03 13.11
C VAL A 59 -7.91 0.78 13.19
N MET A 60 -7.56 1.47 12.10
CA MET A 60 -6.48 2.44 12.07
C MET A 60 -7.07 3.79 11.67
N ALA A 61 -7.12 4.72 12.61
CA ALA A 61 -7.78 6.00 12.38
C ALA A 61 -7.00 7.17 12.95
N ASN A 62 -7.09 8.34 12.28
CA ASN A 62 -6.59 9.62 12.79
C ASN A 62 -5.13 9.57 13.27
N SER A 63 -4.30 8.77 12.61
CA SER A 63 -2.97 8.41 13.07
C SER A 63 -1.90 8.80 12.06
N PHE A 64 -0.67 8.93 12.53
CA PHE A 64 0.48 9.31 11.72
C PHE A 64 1.51 8.17 11.70
N PHE A 65 1.80 7.64 10.52
CA PHE A 65 2.83 6.62 10.29
C PHE A 65 3.91 7.24 9.42
N HIS A 66 5.13 7.40 9.93
CA HIS A 66 6.16 8.10 9.18
C HIS A 66 7.59 7.62 9.48
N ASP A 67 8.52 7.94 8.59
CA ASP A 67 9.95 7.63 8.74
C ASP A 67 10.25 6.18 9.13
N ASN A 68 9.42 5.24 8.70
CA ASN A 68 9.61 3.83 9.01
C ASN A 68 10.54 3.16 7.99
N TYR A 69 11.35 2.25 8.46
CA TYR A 69 12.45 1.66 7.68
C TYR A 69 11.97 0.82 6.49
N ASN A 70 10.86 0.11 6.63
CA ASN A 70 10.29 -0.77 5.62
C ASN A 70 8.84 -0.35 5.27
N ASP A 71 7.94 -1.30 4.98
CA ASP A 71 6.53 -0.99 4.79
C ASP A 71 5.94 -0.36 6.06
N GLN A 72 5.10 0.65 5.90
CA GLN A 72 4.37 1.23 7.04
C GLN A 72 3.41 0.19 7.63
N THR A 73 2.69 -0.50 6.74
CA THR A 73 1.73 -1.53 7.14
C THR A 73 1.80 -2.74 6.24
N TYR A 74 1.51 -3.91 6.81
CA TYR A 74 1.49 -5.18 6.10
C TYR A 74 0.33 -6.04 6.61
N PHE A 75 -0.64 -6.34 5.76
CA PHE A 75 -1.83 -7.10 6.14
C PHE A 75 -1.83 -8.45 5.41
N THR A 76 -1.89 -9.54 6.18
CA THR A 76 -2.01 -10.91 5.67
C THR A 76 -3.27 -11.60 6.22
N GLY A 77 -4.23 -10.82 6.65
CA GLY A 77 -5.54 -11.22 7.17
C GLY A 77 -6.20 -10.05 7.88
N GLY A 78 -7.47 -10.20 8.18
CA GLY A 78 -8.24 -9.30 9.01
C GLY A 78 -9.30 -8.47 8.29
N ASN A 79 -10.33 -8.12 9.06
CA ASN A 79 -11.39 -7.22 8.66
C ASN A 79 -11.08 -5.85 9.25
N GLY A 80 -10.80 -4.87 8.42
CA GLY A 80 -10.27 -3.60 8.90
C GLY A 80 -10.79 -2.36 8.21
N VAL A 81 -10.70 -1.26 8.96
CA VAL A 81 -10.94 0.09 8.47
C VAL A 81 -9.66 0.90 8.66
N ILE A 82 -9.21 1.56 7.60
CA ILE A 82 -8.05 2.46 7.59
C ILE A 82 -8.52 3.82 7.12
N ILE A 83 -8.71 4.77 8.03
CA ILE A 83 -9.38 6.03 7.72
C ILE A 83 -8.71 7.24 8.36
N ASN A 84 -8.64 8.35 7.62
CA ASN A 84 -8.13 9.63 8.11
C ASN A 84 -6.69 9.58 8.64
N ASN A 85 -5.85 8.71 8.13
CA ASN A 85 -4.45 8.64 8.54
C ASN A 85 -3.54 9.42 7.59
N ILE A 86 -2.35 9.73 8.08
CA ILE A 86 -1.25 10.21 7.26
C ILE A 86 -0.17 9.13 7.25
N PHE A 87 0.27 8.72 6.06
CA PHE A 87 1.39 7.82 5.83
C PHE A 87 2.48 8.57 5.07
N ALA A 88 3.65 8.72 5.67
CA ALA A 88 4.72 9.52 5.11
C ALA A 88 6.07 8.79 5.13
N ASP A 89 6.89 9.03 4.11
CA ASP A 89 8.30 8.64 4.10
C ASP A 89 8.57 7.16 4.42
N SER A 90 7.76 6.25 3.87
CA SER A 90 7.97 4.81 4.05
C SER A 90 9.18 4.29 3.29
N GLY A 91 9.96 3.40 3.91
CA GLY A 91 11.08 2.68 3.29
C GLY A 91 12.35 3.50 3.09
N ASN A 92 13.46 2.79 2.99
CA ASN A 92 14.80 3.38 2.86
C ASN A 92 15.43 3.24 1.46
N ALA A 93 14.65 3.03 0.43
CA ALA A 93 15.07 2.83 -0.97
C ALA A 93 15.74 1.47 -1.29
N ALA A 94 16.11 0.65 -0.32
CA ALA A 94 16.77 -0.63 -0.57
C ALA A 94 15.74 -1.74 -0.84
N ASP A 95 14.82 -1.98 0.07
CA ASP A 95 13.79 -3.01 -0.04
C ASP A 95 12.55 -2.65 0.76
N GLY A 96 11.35 -2.93 0.23
CA GLY A 96 10.10 -2.52 0.86
C GLY A 96 9.74 -1.06 0.66
N GLY A 97 8.89 -0.53 1.55
CA GLY A 97 8.48 0.87 1.57
C GLY A 97 7.14 1.15 0.89
N GLU A 98 6.25 0.18 0.90
CA GLU A 98 4.82 0.40 0.68
C GLU A 98 4.20 1.11 1.89
N ALA A 99 3.26 2.05 1.66
CA ALA A 99 2.51 2.61 2.76
C ALA A 99 1.46 1.59 3.25
N ILE A 100 0.66 1.04 2.35
CA ILE A 100 -0.37 0.05 2.67
C ILE A 100 -0.17 -1.18 1.78
N ASN A 101 0.32 -2.28 2.37
CA ASN A 101 0.59 -3.54 1.69
C ASN A 101 -0.42 -4.61 2.12
N VAL A 102 -1.28 -5.01 1.19
CA VAL A 102 -2.38 -5.95 1.44
C VAL A 102 -2.12 -7.27 0.71
N LYS A 103 -2.35 -8.37 1.40
CA LYS A 103 -2.30 -9.75 0.89
C LYS A 103 -3.65 -10.42 1.01
N ALA A 104 -3.73 -11.69 0.63
CA ALA A 104 -4.93 -12.50 0.82
C ALA A 104 -5.40 -12.52 2.29
N GLY A 105 -6.65 -12.87 2.51
CA GLY A 105 -7.27 -12.98 3.84
C GLY A 105 -7.77 -11.66 4.42
N CYS A 106 -7.72 -10.57 3.68
CA CYS A 106 -8.11 -9.25 4.15
C CYS A 106 -9.48 -8.82 3.59
N LYS A 107 -10.26 -8.16 4.44
CA LYS A 107 -11.45 -7.40 4.02
C LYS A 107 -11.32 -5.97 4.54
N LEU A 108 -11.04 -5.02 3.66
CA LEU A 108 -10.61 -3.68 4.04
C LEU A 108 -11.43 -2.59 3.37
N ASP A 109 -11.79 -1.59 4.18
CA ASP A 109 -12.22 -0.27 3.73
C ASP A 109 -11.13 0.75 4.05
N VAL A 110 -10.60 1.42 3.01
CA VAL A 110 -9.48 2.35 3.12
C VAL A 110 -9.86 3.69 2.51
N ALA A 111 -10.05 4.70 3.36
CA ALA A 111 -10.59 5.97 2.89
C ALA A 111 -9.98 7.21 3.56
N ASN A 112 -10.00 8.33 2.86
CA ASN A 112 -9.64 9.64 3.37
C ASN A 112 -8.22 9.71 3.97
N ASN A 113 -7.30 8.85 3.52
CA ASN A 113 -5.92 8.91 3.97
C ASN A 113 -5.10 9.82 3.06
N ILE A 114 -4.06 10.43 3.63
CA ILE A 114 -3.03 11.13 2.90
C ILE A 114 -1.79 10.24 2.91
N ILE A 115 -1.28 9.92 1.73
CA ILE A 115 -0.09 9.09 1.57
C ILE A 115 0.92 9.87 0.74
N TYR A 116 2.07 10.17 1.31
CA TYR A 116 3.07 10.86 0.54
C TYR A 116 4.46 10.24 0.68
N ASN A 117 5.24 10.36 -0.40
CA ASN A 117 6.64 9.96 -0.48
C ASN A 117 6.90 8.50 -0.06
N ALA A 118 5.96 7.60 -0.37
CA ALA A 118 6.20 6.17 -0.21
C ALA A 118 7.34 5.73 -1.15
N CYS A 119 8.30 4.97 -0.64
CA CYS A 119 9.48 4.57 -1.41
C CYS A 119 9.09 3.73 -2.63
N THR A 120 8.22 2.74 -2.44
CA THR A 120 7.79 1.85 -3.52
C THR A 120 6.39 2.21 -4.00
N ASN A 121 5.34 1.87 -3.27
CA ASN A 121 3.96 2.17 -3.66
C ASN A 121 3.19 2.78 -2.49
N ALA A 122 2.23 3.65 -2.79
CA ALA A 122 1.25 4.02 -1.78
C ALA A 122 0.42 2.80 -1.39
N PHE A 123 -0.08 2.06 -2.38
CA PHE A 123 -0.83 0.83 -2.18
C PHE A 123 -0.20 -0.34 -2.93
N LYS A 124 -0.08 -1.48 -2.27
CA LYS A 124 0.12 -2.77 -2.91
C LYS A 124 -1.07 -3.67 -2.58
N LEU A 125 -1.85 -4.01 -3.60
CA LEU A 125 -3.09 -4.77 -3.48
C LEU A 125 -2.89 -6.14 -4.14
N SER A 126 -2.95 -7.21 -3.34
CA SER A 126 -2.51 -8.53 -3.78
C SER A 126 -3.31 -9.64 -3.13
N ASN A 127 -3.49 -10.75 -3.85
CA ASN A 127 -3.97 -12.01 -3.29
C ASN A 127 -2.83 -13.02 -3.02
N ALA A 128 -1.59 -12.55 -2.93
CA ALA A 128 -0.49 -13.43 -2.56
C ALA A 128 -0.74 -14.07 -1.19
N GLY A 129 -0.52 -15.39 -1.09
CA GLY A 129 -0.73 -16.17 0.13
C GLY A 129 -2.14 -16.72 0.31
N ASN A 130 -3.02 -16.59 -0.70
CA ASN A 130 -4.32 -17.28 -0.67
C ASN A 130 -4.14 -18.80 -0.67
N SER A 131 -5.08 -19.50 -0.03
CA SER A 131 -5.13 -20.94 0.08
C SER A 131 -6.57 -21.37 0.37
N GLU A 132 -6.81 -22.65 0.55
CA GLU A 132 -8.12 -23.17 0.94
C GLU A 132 -8.67 -22.55 2.25
N VAL A 133 -7.76 -22.15 3.15
CA VAL A 133 -8.12 -21.56 4.46
C VAL A 133 -7.90 -20.04 4.54
N ILE A 134 -7.25 -19.45 3.55
CA ILE A 134 -7.02 -18.00 3.47
C ILE A 134 -7.73 -17.47 2.22
N PRO A 135 -8.87 -16.79 2.37
CA PRO A 135 -9.67 -16.34 1.24
C PRO A 135 -8.97 -15.25 0.43
N LEU A 136 -9.47 -14.98 -0.76
CA LEU A 136 -9.09 -13.81 -1.53
C LEU A 136 -9.44 -12.54 -0.76
N SER A 137 -8.67 -11.49 -0.98
CA SER A 137 -8.92 -10.19 -0.35
C SER A 137 -10.10 -9.47 -1.01
N GLU A 138 -10.86 -8.77 -0.17
CA GLU A 138 -11.84 -7.77 -0.55
C GLU A 138 -11.31 -6.39 -0.13
N MET A 139 -11.17 -5.47 -1.08
CA MET A 139 -10.55 -4.17 -0.81
C MET A 139 -11.35 -3.06 -1.47
N THR A 140 -11.81 -2.10 -0.67
CA THR A 140 -12.41 -0.86 -1.15
C THR A 140 -11.53 0.31 -0.75
N VAL A 141 -10.95 0.99 -1.74
CA VAL A 141 -9.97 2.08 -1.56
C VAL A 141 -10.50 3.32 -2.25
N TYR A 142 -10.86 4.34 -1.49
CA TYR A 142 -11.51 5.52 -2.04
C TYR A 142 -11.22 6.82 -1.29
N ASN A 143 -11.34 7.94 -1.96
CA ASN A 143 -11.14 9.27 -1.39
C ASN A 143 -9.76 9.48 -0.74
N ASN A 144 -8.73 8.75 -1.16
CA ASN A 144 -7.38 8.96 -0.63
C ASN A 144 -6.62 9.96 -1.50
N THR A 145 -5.68 10.66 -0.88
CA THR A 145 -4.74 11.56 -1.56
C THR A 145 -3.35 10.94 -1.55
N ILE A 146 -2.79 10.70 -2.74
CA ILE A 146 -1.51 10.02 -2.95
C ILE A 146 -0.56 10.99 -3.63
N ILE A 147 0.57 11.29 -2.99
CA ILE A 147 1.49 12.36 -3.41
C ILE A 147 2.91 11.82 -3.51
N ASN A 148 3.59 12.08 -4.63
CA ASN A 148 5.04 11.90 -4.81
C ASN A 148 5.54 10.48 -4.46
N CYS A 149 4.76 9.44 -4.75
CA CYS A 149 5.13 8.07 -4.42
C CYS A 149 5.93 7.37 -5.53
N GLY A 150 6.82 6.44 -5.14
CA GLY A 150 7.53 5.54 -6.03
C GLY A 150 8.87 6.04 -6.58
N TRP A 151 9.25 7.26 -6.33
CA TRP A 151 10.47 7.86 -6.88
C TRP A 151 11.75 7.34 -6.25
N ARG A 152 11.72 7.02 -4.96
CA ARG A 152 12.91 6.57 -4.23
C ARG A 152 13.34 5.14 -4.57
N ARG A 153 12.46 4.34 -5.20
CA ARG A 153 12.80 2.99 -5.70
C ARG A 153 12.93 2.97 -7.23
N SER A 154 13.83 3.73 -7.76
CA SER A 154 13.97 3.96 -9.20
C SER A 154 14.53 2.78 -10.00
N LYS A 155 15.26 1.85 -9.37
CA LYS A 155 16.02 0.79 -10.07
C LYS A 155 15.18 -0.37 -10.59
N ASN A 156 13.93 -0.52 -10.19
CA ASN A 156 13.05 -1.57 -10.69
C ASN A 156 11.74 -0.99 -11.22
N LYS A 157 10.96 -1.81 -11.91
CA LYS A 157 9.68 -1.41 -12.53
C LYS A 157 8.54 -1.20 -11.52
N LYS A 158 8.74 -1.54 -10.26
CA LYS A 158 7.82 -1.26 -9.17
C LYS A 158 8.01 0.18 -8.73
N GLY A 159 7.03 0.72 -8.07
CA GLY A 159 7.06 2.07 -7.51
C GLY A 159 6.09 3.00 -8.21
N GLY A 160 5.18 3.53 -7.44
CA GLY A 160 4.14 4.44 -7.91
C GLY A 160 3.01 4.59 -6.91
N SER A 161 1.82 4.89 -7.40
CA SER A 161 0.67 5.03 -6.52
C SER A 161 0.11 3.67 -6.13
N VAL A 162 -0.22 2.83 -7.10
CA VAL A 162 -0.90 1.57 -6.85
C VAL A 162 -0.28 0.43 -7.66
N TRP A 163 -0.01 -0.67 -6.99
CA TRP A 163 0.39 -1.92 -7.60
C TRP A 163 -0.64 -3.00 -7.30
N VAL A 164 -1.27 -3.57 -8.34
CA VAL A 164 -2.28 -4.63 -8.22
C VAL A 164 -1.75 -5.91 -8.84
N GLU A 165 -1.76 -7.01 -8.09
CA GLU A 165 -1.20 -8.29 -8.54
C GLU A 165 -1.96 -9.51 -8.00
N LYS A 166 -1.66 -10.70 -8.57
CA LYS A 166 -2.18 -11.99 -8.10
C LYS A 166 -3.70 -12.09 -8.13
N ALA A 167 -4.27 -11.66 -9.24
CA ALA A 167 -5.71 -11.64 -9.46
C ALA A 167 -6.49 -10.94 -8.34
N ALA A 168 -5.90 -9.94 -7.70
CA ALA A 168 -6.65 -9.07 -6.81
C ALA A 168 -7.70 -8.28 -7.60
N LYS A 169 -8.86 -8.07 -6.98
CA LYS A 169 -10.01 -7.40 -7.59
C LYS A 169 -10.50 -6.24 -6.72
N PRO A 170 -9.69 -5.20 -6.53
CA PRO A 170 -10.07 -4.08 -5.69
C PRO A 170 -11.13 -3.18 -6.33
N VAL A 171 -11.89 -2.51 -5.48
CA VAL A 171 -12.54 -1.25 -5.81
C VAL A 171 -11.57 -0.14 -5.46
N PHE A 172 -11.01 0.54 -6.46
CA PHE A 172 -10.07 1.66 -6.30
C PHE A 172 -10.60 2.86 -7.08
N VAL A 173 -11.30 3.77 -6.40
CA VAL A 173 -12.07 4.84 -7.05
C VAL A 173 -11.98 6.15 -6.29
N ASN A 174 -12.17 7.26 -7.00
CA ASN A 174 -12.25 8.60 -6.43
C ASN A 174 -11.01 8.99 -5.59
N ASN A 175 -9.82 8.48 -5.95
CA ASN A 175 -8.58 8.87 -5.31
C ASN A 175 -7.91 9.98 -6.13
N LEU A 176 -7.22 10.89 -5.43
CA LEU A 176 -6.34 11.89 -6.03
C LEU A 176 -4.91 11.37 -6.03
N ILE A 177 -4.30 11.33 -7.21
CA ILE A 177 -2.91 10.90 -7.40
C ILE A 177 -2.12 12.08 -7.98
N TYR A 178 -1.14 12.56 -7.20
CA TYR A 178 -0.36 13.75 -7.54
C TYR A 178 1.13 13.45 -7.62
N ASP A 179 1.77 13.88 -8.71
CA ASP A 179 3.22 13.80 -8.96
C ASP A 179 3.89 12.46 -8.58
N SER A 180 3.17 11.36 -8.64
CA SER A 180 3.72 10.04 -8.39
C SER A 180 4.45 9.50 -9.63
N ARG A 181 5.44 8.64 -9.42
CA ARG A 181 6.26 8.08 -10.52
C ARG A 181 5.42 7.34 -11.55
N PHE A 182 4.46 6.55 -11.08
CA PHE A 182 3.45 5.88 -11.90
C PHE A 182 2.10 5.97 -11.21
N GLY A 183 1.03 5.95 -12.00
CA GLY A 183 -0.34 5.82 -11.50
C GLY A 183 -0.66 4.40 -11.06
N LEU A 184 -1.66 3.78 -11.65
CA LEU A 184 -2.04 2.39 -11.38
C LEU A 184 -1.23 1.45 -12.26
N LYS A 185 -0.65 0.42 -11.67
CA LYS A 185 0.19 -0.58 -12.35
C LYS A 185 -0.16 -2.00 -11.95
N GLN A 186 0.11 -2.92 -12.87
CA GLN A 186 0.06 -4.36 -12.63
C GLN A 186 1.22 -5.06 -13.37
N PRO A 187 1.66 -6.25 -12.92
CA PRO A 187 2.57 -7.06 -13.72
C PRO A 187 1.88 -7.62 -14.96
N LYS A 188 2.64 -7.88 -16.04
CA LYS A 188 2.14 -8.54 -17.25
C LYS A 188 1.55 -9.93 -16.97
N LYS A 189 2.16 -10.63 -16.02
CA LYS A 189 1.74 -11.96 -15.57
C LYS A 189 1.26 -11.86 -14.14
N ASP A 190 0.17 -12.51 -13.82
CA ASP A 190 -0.45 -12.47 -12.48
C ASP A 190 -0.87 -11.05 -12.04
N GLY A 191 -1.41 -10.26 -12.96
CA GLY A 191 -1.95 -8.92 -12.71
C GLY A 191 -3.25 -8.92 -11.93
N ALA A 192 -3.99 -7.82 -12.07
CA ALA A 192 -5.32 -7.67 -11.50
C ALA A 192 -6.34 -8.59 -12.18
N ASP A 193 -7.38 -8.98 -11.47
CA ASP A 193 -8.62 -9.49 -12.05
C ASP A 193 -9.40 -8.29 -12.60
N MET A 194 -9.17 -7.96 -13.88
CA MET A 194 -9.73 -6.77 -14.50
C MET A 194 -11.26 -6.85 -14.67
N GLU A 195 -11.79 -8.05 -14.83
CA GLU A 195 -13.23 -8.28 -15.04
C GLU A 195 -14.04 -7.93 -13.81
N HIS A 196 -13.48 -8.22 -12.61
CA HIS A 196 -14.17 -8.02 -11.35
C HIS A 196 -13.62 -6.82 -10.54
N SER A 197 -12.66 -6.08 -11.09
CA SER A 197 -12.13 -4.87 -10.45
C SER A 197 -12.91 -3.63 -10.89
N ARG A 198 -12.99 -2.66 -9.99
CA ARG A 198 -13.39 -1.30 -10.34
C ARG A 198 -12.25 -0.35 -10.03
N LEU A 199 -11.55 0.11 -11.08
CA LEU A 199 -10.29 0.86 -10.96
C LEU A 199 -10.41 2.32 -11.43
N THR A 200 -11.63 2.80 -11.60
CA THR A 200 -11.96 4.14 -12.11
C THR A 200 -13.34 4.58 -11.59
N PRO A 201 -13.67 5.89 -11.51
CA PRO A 201 -12.79 7.02 -11.84
C PRO A 201 -11.78 7.35 -10.75
N ASN A 202 -10.60 7.85 -11.13
CA ASN A 202 -9.63 8.47 -10.24
C ASN A 202 -9.12 9.78 -10.87
N TYR A 203 -8.45 10.59 -10.05
CA TYR A 203 -7.91 11.87 -10.47
C TYR A 203 -6.38 11.78 -10.52
N TYR A 204 -5.79 12.00 -11.69
CA TYR A 204 -4.34 12.02 -11.90
C TYR A 204 -3.90 13.44 -12.24
N PHE A 205 -3.13 14.02 -11.35
CA PHE A 205 -2.60 15.36 -11.52
C PHE A 205 -1.07 15.36 -11.39
N ALA A 206 -0.42 16.19 -12.19
CA ALA A 206 1.00 16.45 -12.04
C ALA A 206 1.27 17.94 -12.26
N SER A 207 2.38 18.43 -11.69
CA SER A 207 2.83 19.81 -11.86
C SER A 207 3.22 20.16 -13.31
N THR A 208 3.41 19.13 -14.15
CA THR A 208 3.74 19.30 -15.57
C THR A 208 3.02 18.26 -16.44
N GLU A 209 2.83 18.57 -17.74
CA GLU A 209 2.28 17.60 -18.70
C GLU A 209 3.14 16.34 -18.82
N THR A 210 4.46 16.50 -18.77
CA THR A 210 5.40 15.37 -18.74
C THR A 210 5.23 14.50 -17.50
N GLY A 211 4.89 15.07 -16.37
CA GLY A 211 4.56 14.35 -15.13
C GLY A 211 3.29 13.52 -15.28
N VAL A 212 2.24 14.08 -15.88
CA VAL A 212 1.01 13.34 -16.21
C VAL A 212 1.32 12.17 -17.14
N ALA A 213 2.06 12.43 -18.24
CA ALA A 213 2.47 11.38 -19.17
C ALA A 213 3.36 10.32 -18.51
N GLN A 214 4.19 10.70 -17.55
CA GLN A 214 5.05 9.79 -16.80
C GLN A 214 4.22 8.81 -15.93
N MET A 215 3.13 9.25 -15.32
CA MET A 215 2.26 8.36 -14.55
C MET A 215 1.60 7.27 -15.41
N ALA A 216 1.36 7.56 -16.70
CA ALA A 216 0.86 6.58 -17.68
C ALA A 216 1.97 5.84 -18.43
N LYS A 217 3.23 6.23 -18.25
CA LYS A 217 4.35 5.64 -18.96
C LYS A 217 4.53 4.18 -18.57
N ASP A 218 4.93 3.38 -19.52
CA ASP A 218 4.97 1.93 -19.39
C ASP A 218 3.57 1.31 -19.46
N ALA A 219 2.94 1.51 -20.63
CA ALA A 219 1.58 1.01 -20.92
C ALA A 219 1.40 -0.50 -20.69
N GLU A 220 2.50 -1.27 -20.64
CA GLU A 220 2.44 -2.69 -20.27
C GLU A 220 2.03 -2.92 -18.81
N LEU A 221 2.29 -1.94 -17.95
CA LEU A 221 2.05 -2.01 -16.52
C LEU A 221 1.16 -0.89 -16.01
N GLY A 222 1.08 0.24 -16.71
CA GLY A 222 0.23 1.37 -16.36
C GLY A 222 -1.17 1.25 -16.98
N ILE A 223 -2.19 1.55 -16.21
CA ILE A 223 -3.58 1.50 -16.66
C ILE A 223 -4.22 2.86 -16.42
N TRP A 224 -4.79 3.44 -17.49
CA TRP A 224 -5.68 4.59 -17.43
C TRP A 224 -6.98 4.24 -18.10
N PHE A 225 -8.05 4.78 -17.58
CA PHE A 225 -9.39 4.60 -18.11
C PHE A 225 -9.95 5.93 -18.63
N ASP A 226 -10.88 5.87 -19.56
CA ASP A 226 -11.48 7.07 -20.17
C ASP A 226 -12.24 7.92 -19.15
N THR A 227 -12.75 7.32 -18.08
CA THR A 227 -13.43 8.00 -16.99
C THR A 227 -12.50 8.62 -15.95
N ASP A 228 -11.19 8.40 -16.06
CA ASP A 228 -10.21 9.06 -15.21
C ASP A 228 -10.00 10.51 -15.64
N ILE A 229 -9.83 11.41 -14.66
CA ILE A 229 -9.50 12.80 -14.93
C ILE A 229 -7.99 12.97 -14.85
N LYS A 230 -7.43 13.61 -15.86
CA LYS A 230 -5.97 13.83 -16.01
C LYS A 230 -5.71 15.32 -16.25
N SER A 231 -4.87 15.93 -15.43
CA SER A 231 -4.57 17.36 -15.55
C SER A 231 -3.13 17.69 -15.14
N SER A 232 -2.56 18.69 -15.81
CA SER A 232 -1.31 19.33 -15.43
C SER A 232 -1.48 20.82 -15.10
N VAL A 233 -2.72 21.32 -15.04
CA VAL A 233 -2.98 22.75 -14.81
C VAL A 233 -3.38 22.95 -13.35
N ALA A 234 -2.59 23.75 -12.64
CA ALA A 234 -2.92 24.17 -11.28
C ALA A 234 -4.27 24.92 -11.29
N GLY A 235 -5.13 24.61 -10.36
CA GLY A 235 -6.47 25.20 -10.26
C GLY A 235 -7.61 24.36 -10.85
N GLN A 236 -7.32 23.29 -11.56
CA GLN A 236 -8.35 22.32 -11.97
C GLN A 236 -8.71 21.31 -10.86
N LEU A 237 -8.13 21.46 -9.69
CA LEU A 237 -8.45 20.69 -8.48
C LEU A 237 -9.50 21.37 -7.57
N ASN A 238 -10.11 22.46 -8.03
CA ASN A 238 -11.15 23.18 -7.28
C ASN A 238 -12.52 22.53 -7.44
#